data_92799cab49ecd3c22bf912cc9be606d5
#
_entry.id   92799cab49ecd3c22bf912cc9be606d5
#
_cell.length_a   1.000
_cell.length_b   1.000
_cell.length_c   1.000
_cell.angle_alpha   90.00
_cell.angle_beta   90.00
_cell.angle_gamma   90.00
#
_symmetry.space_group_name_H-M   'P 1'
#
loop_
_entity.id
_entity.type
_entity.pdbx_description
1 polymer ?
#
loop_
_entity_poly.entity_id
_entity_poly.type
_entity_poly.pdbx_seq_one_letter_code
_entity_poly.pdbx_strand_id
1 'polypeptide(L)'
;MTNESYRAAIETYIATHANPTHKFGHQPRLYALTQQIGEGLTYDDDVVFAAVWLHDLGVFIGHRPDAEETLKTWDHVAYVTEKAPSILKEAAFPEEKIPAVLEVIRTHQPQDTPITTEATIARDADILEQLGAIGITRTLAKLGSDTRFCTFTEALHALQKQLTTLPLQLRIETSKTLAIPRIAAMQSFVEALESEAGPNLY
;
A
#
# COMPACT_ATOMS: atom_id res chain seq x y z
N MET A 1 -12.82 26.15 -6.25
CA MET A 1 -11.40 25.75 -6.19
C MET A 1 -11.18 24.70 -7.26
N THR A 2 -10.06 24.72 -7.96
CA THR A 2 -9.76 23.77 -9.03
C THR A 2 -9.35 22.42 -8.46
N ASN A 3 -9.55 21.32 -9.19
CA ASN A 3 -9.12 19.94 -8.83
C ASN A 3 -7.66 19.88 -8.36
N GLU A 4 -6.78 20.72 -8.86
CA GLU A 4 -5.37 20.78 -8.47
C GLU A 4 -5.13 21.26 -7.04
N SER A 5 -6.06 22.05 -6.44
CA SER A 5 -5.86 22.66 -5.12
C SER A 5 -5.93 21.63 -3.98
N TYR A 6 -6.93 20.74 -3.96
CA TYR A 6 -7.05 19.75 -2.87
C TYR A 6 -6.05 18.60 -3.04
N ARG A 7 -5.69 18.23 -4.28
CA ARG A 7 -4.66 17.21 -4.53
C ARG A 7 -3.33 17.65 -3.95
N ALA A 8 -2.88 18.86 -4.26
CA ALA A 8 -1.65 19.43 -3.71
C ALA A 8 -1.69 19.54 -2.18
N ALA A 9 -2.85 19.87 -1.59
CA ALA A 9 -3.01 19.92 -0.14
C ALA A 9 -2.86 18.53 0.51
N ILE A 10 -3.47 17.48 -0.06
CA ILE A 10 -3.36 16.10 0.43
C ILE A 10 -1.91 15.60 0.29
N GLU A 11 -1.27 15.83 -0.86
CA GLU A 11 0.13 15.45 -1.08
C GLU A 11 1.06 16.12 -0.07
N THR A 12 0.90 17.42 0.14
CA THR A 12 1.68 18.20 1.11
C THR A 12 1.46 17.68 2.53
N TYR A 13 0.21 17.38 2.89
CA TYR A 13 -0.13 16.81 4.19
C TYR A 13 0.63 15.49 4.41
N ILE A 14 0.54 14.57 3.48
CA ILE A 14 1.23 13.27 3.58
C ILE A 14 2.75 13.43 3.56
N ALA A 15 3.31 14.28 2.70
CA ALA A 15 4.75 14.54 2.67
C ALA A 15 5.28 15.06 4.02
N THR A 16 4.48 15.86 4.72
CA THR A 16 4.84 16.40 6.04
C THR A 16 4.76 15.35 7.14
N HIS A 17 3.83 14.40 7.03
CA HIS A 17 3.56 13.39 8.07
C HIS A 17 4.25 12.05 7.82
N ALA A 18 4.74 11.77 6.61
CA ALA A 18 5.40 10.50 6.28
C ALA A 18 6.76 10.38 7.00
N ASN A 19 6.73 9.76 8.17
CA ASN A 19 7.90 9.48 8.97
C ASN A 19 7.99 7.96 9.28
N PRO A 20 9.12 7.29 9.02
CA PRO A 20 10.35 7.84 8.38
C PRO A 20 10.12 8.21 6.90
N THR A 21 10.88 9.17 6.41
CA THR A 21 10.69 9.79 5.08
C THR A 21 10.73 8.81 3.90
N HIS A 22 11.42 7.69 4.04
CA HIS A 22 11.47 6.66 2.98
C HIS A 22 10.10 6.00 2.72
N LYS A 23 9.15 6.12 3.65
CA LYS A 23 7.77 5.61 3.45
C LYS A 23 6.97 6.48 2.48
N PHE A 24 7.32 7.76 2.33
CA PHE A 24 6.62 8.67 1.41
C PHE A 24 6.61 8.19 -0.05
N GLY A 25 7.67 7.51 -0.50
CA GLY A 25 7.74 7.03 -1.90
C GLY A 25 6.68 5.99 -2.26
N HIS A 26 5.95 5.42 -1.30
CA HIS A 26 4.88 4.46 -1.56
C HIS A 26 3.69 5.12 -2.27
N GLN A 27 3.17 6.22 -1.75
CA GLN A 27 1.96 6.87 -2.25
C GLN A 27 2.06 7.30 -3.73
N PRO A 28 3.10 8.04 -4.17
CA PRO A 28 3.20 8.42 -5.59
C PRO A 28 3.36 7.21 -6.52
N ARG A 29 4.09 6.15 -6.13
CA ARG A 29 4.18 4.93 -6.94
C ARG A 29 2.86 4.18 -6.99
N LEU A 30 2.17 4.10 -5.86
CA LEU A 30 0.86 3.46 -5.78
C LEU A 30 -0.14 4.17 -6.67
N TYR A 31 -0.20 5.51 -6.61
CA TYR A 31 -1.08 6.28 -7.48
C TYR A 31 -0.72 6.12 -8.96
N ALA A 32 0.56 6.10 -9.32
CA ALA A 32 0.98 5.81 -10.69
C ALA A 32 0.53 4.41 -11.18
N LEU A 33 0.49 3.42 -10.28
CA LEU A 33 -0.06 2.09 -10.59
C LEU A 33 -1.58 2.12 -10.78
N THR A 34 -2.31 2.88 -9.94
CA THR A 34 -3.77 3.00 -10.11
C THR A 34 -4.14 3.61 -11.46
N GLN A 35 -3.35 4.56 -11.97
CA GLN A 35 -3.56 5.14 -13.30
C GLN A 35 -3.38 4.10 -14.43
N GLN A 36 -2.36 3.24 -14.32
CA GLN A 36 -2.15 2.16 -15.29
C GLN A 36 -3.26 1.11 -15.23
N ILE A 37 -3.68 0.72 -14.01
CA ILE A 37 -4.74 -0.28 -13.80
C ILE A 37 -6.09 0.25 -14.29
N GLY A 38 -6.36 1.53 -14.03
CA GLY A 38 -7.61 2.21 -14.36
C GLY A 38 -7.77 2.57 -15.84
N GLU A 39 -6.73 2.41 -16.66
CA GLU A 39 -6.81 2.73 -18.08
C GLU A 39 -7.95 1.95 -18.76
N GLY A 40 -8.85 2.68 -19.41
CA GLY A 40 -10.03 2.12 -20.06
C GLY A 40 -11.19 1.75 -19.12
N LEU A 41 -11.06 1.92 -17.81
CA LEU A 41 -12.13 1.72 -16.84
C LEU A 41 -12.85 3.05 -16.55
N THR A 42 -14.12 2.94 -16.16
CA THR A 42 -14.90 4.08 -15.65
C THR A 42 -14.83 4.06 -14.11
N TYR A 43 -14.25 5.10 -13.52
CA TYR A 43 -14.13 5.26 -12.06
C TYR A 43 -13.93 6.73 -11.71
N ASP A 44 -14.08 7.08 -10.43
CA ASP A 44 -13.80 8.42 -9.92
C ASP A 44 -12.33 8.51 -9.46
N ASP A 45 -11.49 9.13 -10.30
CA ASP A 45 -10.06 9.29 -10.01
C ASP A 45 -9.76 10.14 -8.77
N ASP A 46 -10.64 11.08 -8.40
CA ASP A 46 -10.47 11.87 -7.19
C ASP A 46 -10.62 11.00 -5.93
N VAL A 47 -11.55 10.04 -5.97
CA VAL A 47 -11.75 9.07 -4.89
C VAL A 47 -10.54 8.17 -4.74
N VAL A 48 -10.04 7.60 -5.86
CA VAL A 48 -8.83 6.76 -5.86
C VAL A 48 -7.62 7.53 -5.37
N PHE A 49 -7.40 8.75 -5.90
CA PHE A 49 -6.30 9.62 -5.48
C PHE A 49 -6.32 9.86 -3.97
N ALA A 50 -7.42 10.38 -3.44
CA ALA A 50 -7.51 10.71 -2.02
C ALA A 50 -7.31 9.49 -1.12
N ALA A 51 -7.92 8.36 -1.48
CA ALA A 51 -7.79 7.12 -0.71
C ALA A 51 -6.34 6.59 -0.72
N VAL A 52 -5.71 6.53 -1.89
CA VAL A 52 -4.34 6.01 -2.06
C VAL A 52 -3.31 6.87 -1.32
N TRP A 53 -3.50 8.18 -1.29
CA TRP A 53 -2.61 9.05 -0.54
C TRP A 53 -2.78 8.91 0.98
N LEU A 54 -3.99 8.64 1.48
CA LEU A 54 -4.31 8.62 2.90
C LEU A 54 -4.25 7.24 3.56
N HIS A 55 -4.46 6.13 2.82
CA HIS A 55 -4.72 4.80 3.39
C HIS A 55 -3.70 4.33 4.44
N ASP A 56 -2.44 4.68 4.27
CA ASP A 56 -1.32 4.27 5.12
C ASP A 56 -0.91 5.34 6.17
N LEU A 57 -1.68 6.42 6.35
CA LEU A 57 -1.36 7.46 7.34
C LEU A 57 -1.10 6.87 8.73
N GLY A 58 -1.89 5.88 9.13
CA GLY A 58 -1.79 5.22 10.44
C GLY A 58 -0.55 4.33 10.63
N VAL A 59 0.31 4.15 9.61
CA VAL A 59 1.59 3.42 9.74
C VAL A 59 2.79 4.35 9.98
N PHE A 60 2.60 5.67 9.91
CA PHE A 60 3.67 6.63 10.11
C PHE A 60 3.94 6.86 11.61
N ILE A 61 5.21 7.11 11.95
CA ILE A 61 5.61 7.53 13.30
C ILE A 61 4.93 8.88 13.60
N GLY A 62 4.34 8.98 14.80
CA GLY A 62 3.49 10.11 15.18
C GLY A 62 2.00 9.89 14.92
N HIS A 63 1.62 8.88 14.11
CA HIS A 63 0.24 8.46 13.88
C HIS A 63 -0.05 7.06 14.46
N ARG A 64 0.95 6.21 14.49
CA ARG A 64 0.88 4.89 15.14
C ARG A 64 1.35 4.95 16.60
N PRO A 65 0.96 3.98 17.45
CA PRO A 65 1.52 3.85 18.78
C PRO A 65 3.04 3.60 18.75
N ASP A 66 3.75 4.11 19.76
CA ASP A 66 5.18 3.86 19.92
C ASP A 66 5.46 2.56 20.69
N ALA A 67 4.56 2.16 21.60
CA ALA A 67 4.74 0.95 22.40
C ALA A 67 4.49 -0.31 21.57
N GLU A 68 5.45 -1.24 21.62
CA GLU A 68 5.42 -2.49 20.85
C GLU A 68 4.16 -3.32 21.08
N GLU A 69 3.69 -3.40 22.32
CA GLU A 69 2.48 -4.16 22.68
C GLU A 69 1.21 -3.61 22.02
N THR A 70 1.06 -2.29 22.00
CA THR A 70 -0.05 -1.62 21.33
C THR A 70 0.08 -1.68 19.80
N LEU A 71 1.30 -1.67 19.28
CA LEU A 71 1.56 -1.77 17.86
C LEU A 71 1.15 -3.12 17.28
N LYS A 72 1.25 -4.20 18.06
CA LYS A 72 0.83 -5.57 17.66
C LYS A 72 -0.67 -5.68 17.36
N THR A 73 -1.48 -4.88 18.03
CA THR A 73 -2.95 -4.85 17.88
C THR A 73 -3.46 -3.61 17.17
N TRP A 74 -2.54 -2.80 16.63
CA TRP A 74 -2.87 -1.53 16.02
C TRP A 74 -3.61 -1.71 14.70
N ASP A 75 -4.81 -1.15 14.62
CA ASP A 75 -5.60 -1.08 13.39
C ASP A 75 -5.41 0.29 12.73
N HIS A 76 -4.46 0.34 11.80
CA HIS A 76 -4.20 1.56 11.03
C HIS A 76 -5.37 1.94 10.11
N VAL A 77 -6.15 0.97 9.64
CA VAL A 77 -7.32 1.22 8.77
C VAL A 77 -8.42 1.93 9.57
N ALA A 78 -8.73 1.45 10.77
CA ALA A 78 -9.67 2.11 11.66
C ALA A 78 -9.21 3.55 11.99
N TYR A 79 -7.94 3.74 12.31
CA TYR A 79 -7.36 5.07 12.56
C TYR A 79 -7.54 6.01 11.37
N VAL A 80 -7.15 5.58 10.17
CA VAL A 80 -7.28 6.43 8.97
C VAL A 80 -8.74 6.72 8.65
N THR A 81 -9.61 5.73 8.79
CA THR A 81 -11.05 5.91 8.58
C THR A 81 -11.65 6.98 9.49
N GLU A 82 -11.15 7.11 10.73
CA GLU A 82 -11.55 8.17 11.67
C GLU A 82 -10.97 9.53 11.29
N LYS A 83 -9.70 9.60 10.85
CA LYS A 83 -8.98 10.85 10.61
C LYS A 83 -9.24 11.46 9.22
N ALA A 84 -9.41 10.62 8.19
CA ALA A 84 -9.51 11.07 6.81
C ALA A 84 -10.62 12.12 6.56
N PRO A 85 -11.83 12.05 7.17
CA PRO A 85 -12.86 13.05 6.91
C PRO A 85 -12.44 14.48 7.27
N SER A 86 -11.74 14.68 8.38
CA SER A 86 -11.26 16.01 8.78
C SER A 86 -10.16 16.52 7.84
N ILE A 87 -9.19 15.66 7.50
CA ILE A 87 -8.10 15.98 6.58
C ILE A 87 -8.63 16.37 5.20
N LEU A 88 -9.59 15.61 4.68
CA LEU A 88 -10.20 15.87 3.38
C LEU A 88 -10.99 17.18 3.38
N LYS A 89 -11.73 17.49 4.45
CA LYS A 89 -12.45 18.77 4.60
C LYS A 89 -11.47 19.96 4.68
N GLU A 90 -10.40 19.85 5.45
CA GLU A 90 -9.36 20.87 5.53
C GLU A 90 -8.66 21.11 4.18
N ALA A 91 -8.49 20.05 3.39
CA ALA A 91 -7.99 20.13 2.02
C ALA A 91 -9.02 20.70 1.02
N ALA A 92 -10.26 20.96 1.44
CA ALA A 92 -11.38 21.34 0.59
C ALA A 92 -11.73 20.30 -0.51
N PHE A 93 -11.57 19.03 -0.18
CA PHE A 93 -12.01 17.90 -1.02
C PHE A 93 -13.55 17.87 -1.06
N PRO A 94 -14.18 17.47 -2.20
CA PRO A 94 -15.64 17.38 -2.30
C PRO A 94 -16.24 16.46 -1.22
N GLU A 95 -17.06 17.04 -0.33
CA GLU A 95 -17.58 16.32 0.84
C GLU A 95 -18.44 15.11 0.45
N GLU A 96 -19.18 15.20 -0.66
CA GLU A 96 -20.02 14.14 -1.17
C GLU A 96 -19.25 12.89 -1.62
N LYS A 97 -17.94 13.03 -1.91
CA LYS A 97 -17.05 11.92 -2.29
C LYS A 97 -16.38 11.25 -1.09
N ILE A 98 -16.38 11.88 0.09
CA ILE A 98 -15.70 11.35 1.29
C ILE A 98 -16.16 9.94 1.64
N PRO A 99 -17.45 9.58 1.63
CA PRO A 99 -17.88 8.21 1.90
C PRO A 99 -17.26 7.17 0.97
N ALA A 100 -17.09 7.49 -0.32
CA ALA A 100 -16.45 6.60 -1.29
C ALA A 100 -14.94 6.45 -1.00
N VAL A 101 -14.25 7.52 -0.62
CA VAL A 101 -12.84 7.47 -0.18
C VAL A 101 -12.69 6.54 1.01
N LEU A 102 -13.57 6.65 2.01
CA LEU A 102 -13.53 5.79 3.20
C LEU A 102 -13.79 4.32 2.87
N GLU A 103 -14.64 4.03 1.90
CA GLU A 103 -14.89 2.66 1.44
C GLU A 103 -13.64 2.05 0.79
N VAL A 104 -12.93 2.82 -0.04
CA VAL A 104 -11.63 2.39 -0.61
C VAL A 104 -10.62 2.12 0.51
N ILE A 105 -10.50 3.03 1.49
CA ILE A 105 -9.57 2.87 2.63
C ILE A 105 -9.90 1.61 3.43
N ARG A 106 -11.17 1.31 3.68
CA ARG A 106 -11.59 0.13 4.46
C ARG A 106 -11.33 -1.20 3.77
N THR A 107 -11.25 -1.19 2.44
CA THR A 107 -11.23 -2.42 1.63
C THR A 107 -9.98 -2.55 0.75
N HIS A 108 -8.88 -1.84 1.12
CA HIS A 108 -7.64 -1.84 0.33
C HIS A 108 -6.71 -3.02 0.62
N GLN A 109 -6.89 -3.72 1.75
CA GLN A 109 -5.98 -4.79 2.12
C GLN A 109 -6.17 -6.04 1.24
N PRO A 110 -5.12 -6.85 1.01
CA PRO A 110 -5.20 -8.02 0.14
C PRO A 110 -6.34 -8.99 0.46
N GLN A 111 -6.66 -9.21 1.73
CA GLN A 111 -7.72 -10.11 2.18
C GLN A 111 -9.13 -9.55 2.02
N ASP A 112 -9.27 -8.25 1.73
CA ASP A 112 -10.58 -7.61 1.65
C ASP A 112 -11.33 -7.96 0.36
N THR A 113 -12.62 -7.66 0.36
CA THR A 113 -13.50 -7.90 -0.78
C THR A 113 -14.12 -6.58 -1.24
N PRO A 114 -13.37 -5.76 -2.01
CA PRO A 114 -13.91 -4.51 -2.54
C PRO A 114 -15.08 -4.77 -3.50
N ILE A 115 -16.06 -3.87 -3.46
CA ILE A 115 -17.28 -3.94 -4.30
C ILE A 115 -17.34 -2.82 -5.33
N THR A 116 -16.49 -1.79 -5.24
CA THR A 116 -16.43 -0.69 -6.21
C THR A 116 -15.20 -0.84 -7.11
N THR A 117 -15.26 -0.17 -8.27
CA THR A 117 -14.11 -0.13 -9.20
C THR A 117 -12.93 0.56 -8.56
N GLU A 118 -13.16 1.69 -7.90
CA GLU A 118 -12.15 2.49 -7.19
C GLU A 118 -11.40 1.65 -6.13
N ALA A 119 -12.15 0.95 -5.30
CA ALA A 119 -11.59 0.11 -4.25
C ALA A 119 -10.82 -1.09 -4.83
N THR A 120 -11.30 -1.66 -5.93
CA THR A 120 -10.60 -2.76 -6.60
C THR A 120 -9.29 -2.29 -7.24
N ILE A 121 -9.28 -1.11 -7.89
CA ILE A 121 -8.08 -0.49 -8.46
C ILE A 121 -7.05 -0.24 -7.37
N ALA A 122 -7.43 0.41 -6.27
CA ALA A 122 -6.52 0.76 -5.18
C ALA A 122 -5.93 -0.50 -4.51
N ARG A 123 -6.75 -1.51 -4.24
CA ARG A 123 -6.33 -2.78 -3.66
C ARG A 123 -5.38 -3.56 -4.58
N ASP A 124 -5.70 -3.67 -5.85
CA ASP A 124 -4.84 -4.36 -6.82
C ASP A 124 -3.49 -3.64 -6.96
N ALA A 125 -3.48 -2.30 -6.93
CA ALA A 125 -2.26 -1.51 -6.93
C ALA A 125 -1.39 -1.78 -5.69
N ASP A 126 -1.98 -1.84 -4.49
CA ASP A 126 -1.23 -2.13 -3.26
C ASP A 126 -0.68 -3.57 -3.25
N ILE A 127 -1.43 -4.54 -3.81
CA ILE A 127 -0.91 -5.90 -4.04
C ILE A 127 0.32 -5.86 -4.96
N LEU A 128 0.27 -5.11 -6.06
CA LEU A 128 1.40 -4.99 -6.99
C LEU A 128 2.64 -4.34 -6.35
N GLU A 129 2.47 -3.38 -5.42
CA GLU A 129 3.56 -2.77 -4.66
C GLU A 129 4.22 -3.75 -3.68
N GLN A 130 3.58 -4.85 -3.37
CA GLN A 130 4.12 -5.93 -2.53
C GLN A 130 4.82 -7.01 -3.36
N LEU A 131 4.81 -6.93 -4.69
CA LEU A 131 5.46 -7.86 -5.61
C LEU A 131 6.67 -7.23 -6.29
N GLY A 132 7.57 -8.08 -6.79
CA GLY A 132 8.75 -7.69 -7.57
C GLY A 132 9.81 -6.96 -6.75
N ALA A 133 10.66 -6.20 -7.42
CA ALA A 133 11.81 -5.52 -6.81
C ALA A 133 11.41 -4.56 -5.67
N ILE A 134 10.28 -3.85 -5.83
CA ILE A 134 9.76 -2.96 -4.78
C ILE A 134 9.29 -3.78 -3.57
N GLY A 135 8.55 -4.87 -3.78
CA GLY A 135 8.11 -5.77 -2.71
C GLY A 135 9.28 -6.35 -1.92
N ILE A 136 10.34 -6.81 -2.61
CA ILE A 136 11.59 -7.27 -2.00
C ILE A 136 12.20 -6.17 -1.12
N THR A 137 12.42 -4.98 -1.71
CA THR A 137 13.04 -3.86 -1.01
C THR A 137 12.23 -3.44 0.22
N ARG A 138 10.90 -3.35 0.10
CA ARG A 138 10.00 -3.02 1.22
C ARG A 138 10.05 -4.08 2.33
N THR A 139 10.16 -5.35 1.98
CA THR A 139 10.25 -6.43 2.96
C THR A 139 11.58 -6.40 3.70
N LEU A 140 12.70 -6.29 2.97
CA LEU A 140 14.04 -6.23 3.58
C LEU A 140 14.28 -4.97 4.40
N ALA A 141 13.71 -3.82 4.00
CA ALA A 141 13.81 -2.58 4.77
C ALA A 141 13.14 -2.64 6.16
N LYS A 142 12.33 -3.65 6.43
CA LYS A 142 11.70 -3.88 7.74
C LYS A 142 12.61 -4.65 8.70
N LEU A 143 13.66 -5.30 8.22
CA LEU A 143 14.60 -6.02 9.08
C LEU A 143 15.26 -5.08 10.08
N GLY A 144 15.14 -5.42 11.37
CA GLY A 144 15.72 -4.64 12.47
C GLY A 144 15.06 -3.28 12.74
N SER A 145 14.09 -2.86 11.93
CA SER A 145 13.36 -1.60 12.10
C SER A 145 11.85 -1.79 12.36
N ASP A 146 11.36 -3.00 12.18
CA ASP A 146 9.94 -3.36 12.32
C ASP A 146 9.86 -4.65 13.16
N THR A 147 8.87 -4.75 14.02
CA THR A 147 8.65 -5.92 14.88
C THR A 147 8.25 -7.19 14.14
N ARG A 148 7.96 -7.10 12.83
CA ARG A 148 7.47 -8.22 12.02
C ARG A 148 8.56 -9.13 11.49
N PHE A 149 9.76 -8.60 11.27
CA PHE A 149 10.88 -9.36 10.71
C PHE A 149 12.15 -9.06 11.50
N CYS A 150 12.64 -10.07 12.21
CA CYS A 150 13.90 -9.97 12.97
C CYS A 150 15.07 -10.61 12.23
N THR A 151 14.80 -11.56 11.29
CA THR A 151 15.80 -12.35 10.60
C THR A 151 15.58 -12.35 9.09
N PHE A 152 16.64 -12.64 8.33
CA PHE A 152 16.53 -12.83 6.87
C PHE A 152 15.65 -14.04 6.52
N THR A 153 15.63 -15.07 7.34
CA THR A 153 14.77 -16.24 7.17
C THR A 153 13.30 -15.85 7.23
N GLU A 154 12.91 -15.03 8.19
CA GLU A 154 11.52 -14.52 8.29
C GLU A 154 11.14 -13.66 7.09
N ALA A 155 12.07 -12.81 6.63
CA ALA A 155 11.84 -12.00 5.44
C ALA A 155 11.70 -12.88 4.18
N LEU A 156 12.52 -13.91 4.02
CA LEU A 156 12.40 -14.90 2.93
C LEU A 156 11.05 -15.59 2.95
N HIS A 157 10.61 -16.09 4.10
CA HIS A 157 9.29 -16.72 4.23
C HIS A 157 8.16 -15.75 3.87
N ALA A 158 8.30 -14.47 4.22
CA ALA A 158 7.33 -13.45 3.84
C ALA A 158 7.28 -13.25 2.31
N LEU A 159 8.43 -13.20 1.63
CA LEU A 159 8.50 -13.10 0.17
C LEU A 159 7.91 -14.33 -0.52
N GLN A 160 8.19 -15.53 -0.04
CA GLN A 160 7.60 -16.79 -0.55
C GLN A 160 6.08 -16.79 -0.39
N LYS A 161 5.59 -16.36 0.78
CA LYS A 161 4.14 -16.22 1.02
C LYS A 161 3.50 -15.21 0.08
N GLN A 162 4.14 -14.05 -0.14
CA GLN A 162 3.66 -13.04 -1.09
C GLN A 162 3.55 -13.62 -2.50
N LEU A 163 4.58 -14.33 -2.98
CA LEU A 163 4.59 -14.99 -4.29
C LEU A 163 3.45 -15.99 -4.48
N THR A 164 3.10 -16.72 -3.45
CA THR A 164 2.08 -17.78 -3.53
C THR A 164 0.66 -17.26 -3.34
N THR A 165 0.47 -16.18 -2.58
CA THR A 165 -0.88 -15.74 -2.19
C THR A 165 -1.37 -14.50 -2.93
N LEU A 166 -0.50 -13.50 -3.13
CA LEU A 166 -0.92 -12.20 -3.66
C LEU A 166 -1.38 -12.24 -5.12
N PRO A 167 -0.71 -12.95 -6.04
CA PRO A 167 -1.17 -13.02 -7.43
C PRO A 167 -2.60 -13.55 -7.59
N LEU A 168 -3.00 -14.49 -6.72
CA LEU A 168 -4.34 -15.10 -6.75
C LEU A 168 -5.46 -14.13 -6.31
N GLN A 169 -5.08 -13.02 -5.69
CA GLN A 169 -6.03 -12.02 -5.18
C GLN A 169 -6.28 -10.87 -6.15
N LEU A 170 -5.47 -10.73 -7.21
CA LEU A 170 -5.66 -9.72 -8.24
C LEU A 170 -6.95 -9.96 -9.02
N ARG A 171 -7.75 -8.89 -9.21
CA ARG A 171 -9.07 -8.98 -9.85
C ARG A 171 -9.10 -8.40 -11.24
N ILE A 172 -8.40 -7.29 -11.49
CA ILE A 172 -8.38 -6.59 -12.77
C ILE A 172 -7.36 -7.23 -13.70
N GLU A 173 -7.72 -7.45 -14.97
CA GLU A 173 -6.83 -8.12 -15.95
C GLU A 173 -5.53 -7.35 -16.19
N THR A 174 -5.60 -6.01 -16.23
CA THR A 174 -4.41 -5.16 -16.31
C THR A 174 -3.47 -5.41 -15.13
N SER A 175 -4.01 -5.52 -13.91
CA SER A 175 -3.22 -5.83 -12.70
C SER A 175 -2.54 -7.18 -12.81
N LYS A 176 -3.24 -8.20 -13.30
CA LYS A 176 -2.65 -9.55 -13.52
C LYS A 176 -1.50 -9.50 -14.53
N THR A 177 -1.67 -8.75 -15.61
CA THR A 177 -0.63 -8.53 -16.62
C THR A 177 0.59 -7.83 -16.04
N LEU A 178 0.39 -6.76 -15.26
CA LEU A 178 1.45 -6.01 -14.58
C LEU A 178 2.17 -6.84 -13.50
N ALA A 179 1.52 -7.86 -12.95
CA ALA A 179 2.12 -8.76 -11.97
C ALA A 179 3.15 -9.72 -12.58
N ILE A 180 3.00 -10.13 -13.85
CA ILE A 180 3.86 -11.15 -14.48
C ILE A 180 5.35 -10.84 -14.32
N PRO A 181 5.88 -9.69 -14.78
CA PRO A 181 7.30 -9.39 -14.61
C PRO A 181 7.71 -9.20 -13.16
N ARG A 182 6.82 -8.75 -12.29
CA ARG A 182 7.09 -8.59 -10.86
C ARG A 182 7.25 -9.93 -10.15
N ILE A 183 6.36 -10.88 -10.45
CA ILE A 183 6.44 -12.27 -9.93
C ILE A 183 7.75 -12.92 -10.38
N ALA A 184 8.09 -12.83 -11.67
CA ALA A 184 9.32 -13.40 -12.20
C ALA A 184 10.58 -12.84 -11.51
N ALA A 185 10.64 -11.50 -11.33
CA ALA A 185 11.76 -10.86 -10.65
C ALA A 185 11.88 -11.27 -9.18
N MET A 186 10.76 -11.36 -8.46
CA MET A 186 10.75 -11.79 -7.05
C MET A 186 11.11 -13.29 -6.92
N GLN A 187 10.62 -14.12 -7.80
CA GLN A 187 10.93 -15.55 -7.83
C GLN A 187 12.42 -15.78 -8.07
N SER A 188 13.01 -15.13 -9.08
CA SER A 188 14.45 -15.22 -9.35
C SER A 188 15.30 -14.76 -8.17
N PHE A 189 14.87 -13.70 -7.46
CA PHE A 189 15.56 -13.25 -6.25
C PHE A 189 15.50 -14.30 -5.13
N VAL A 190 14.33 -14.88 -4.87
CA VAL A 190 14.15 -15.91 -3.83
C VAL A 190 15.00 -17.13 -4.13
N GLU A 191 14.98 -17.64 -5.37
CA GLU A 191 15.77 -18.78 -5.80
C GLU A 191 17.28 -18.52 -5.66
N ALA A 192 17.76 -17.34 -6.06
CA ALA A 192 19.15 -16.94 -5.91
C ALA A 192 19.57 -16.87 -4.43
N LEU A 193 18.75 -16.23 -3.59
CA LEU A 193 19.01 -16.11 -2.17
C LEU A 193 19.10 -17.48 -1.48
N GLU A 194 18.17 -18.40 -1.77
CA GLU A 194 18.19 -19.77 -1.23
C GLU A 194 19.43 -20.56 -1.69
N SER A 195 19.80 -20.42 -2.96
CA SER A 195 20.97 -21.10 -3.52
C SER A 195 22.28 -20.60 -2.92
N GLU A 196 22.42 -19.30 -2.71
CA GLU A 196 23.63 -18.68 -2.17
C GLU A 196 23.79 -18.91 -0.66
N ALA A 197 22.69 -18.81 0.09
CA ALA A 197 22.70 -18.97 1.54
C ALA A 197 22.79 -20.44 1.97
N GLY A 198 22.24 -21.38 1.18
CA GLY A 198 22.09 -22.77 1.60
C GLY A 198 21.37 -22.89 2.95
N PRO A 199 21.89 -23.70 3.90
CA PRO A 199 21.26 -23.86 5.21
C PRO A 199 21.58 -22.72 6.20
N ASN A 200 22.32 -21.69 5.81
CA ASN A 200 22.92 -20.69 6.71
C ASN A 200 22.23 -19.31 6.64
N LEU A 201 21.03 -19.23 6.14
CA LEU A 201 20.28 -17.98 6.18
C LEU A 201 19.68 -17.77 7.57
N TYR A 202 19.91 -16.61 8.15
CA TYR A 202 19.42 -16.24 9.49
C TYR A 202 18.60 -14.94 9.41
#